data_1e9105fe470e6fe9dd152a3809d268b2
#
_entry.id   1e9105fe470e6fe9dd152a3809d268b2
#
_cell.length_a   1.000
_cell.length_b   1.000
_cell.length_c   1.000
_cell.angle_alpha   90.00
_cell.angle_beta   90.00
_cell.angle_gamma   90.00
#
_symmetry.space_group_name_H-M   'P 1'
#
loop_
_entity.id
_entity.type
_entity.pdbx_description
1 polymer ?
#
loop_
_entity_poly.entity_id
_entity_poly.type
_entity_poly.pdbx_seq_one_letter_code
_entity_poly.pdbx_strand_id
1 'polypeptide(L)'
;MCGIAGTFSAKGFFSKADIQAAGEKLHHRGPDGYGFFEEEEVMLLHRRLSIIDLDNRASQPMSSHDGRYVMVYNGEVYNYVELKEKIIQGHKGTAMAEFKTTSDSEVVLRLFELHGRNFVSELNGMFAICIYDRQEHKLYLFRDRMGIKPLFWYSDREGNFAFASELKALTAFESISKEVNHESIFNFLRSGFIPSPFTIYKNIHKLESGTCLTVSRSGIEKDKFWKLTKQVDGNKLNNEKEVLVKLDSILTEAVKIQLRSDVPYGIFLSGGVDSSLVTALATKHVNGKLNTFSIGFREQTHNEAPHARAVASHLGTNHHEFIVSHSDAIALIETFFDVYDEPYADTSGIPTMLVSKLAAQHVKVVLSGEGGDELFYGYGTHNWSVRLNKFPFNTFRIPMSILFKQLSSRYKRVAELLKYDSDKTFLPEHIYSQEQYLFNFDELKNLMLNKHVSELNQFSEKYFTSFSSTFSGLQNKPSEELQSLYEIMYPLQDDLLTKVDRATMQHSIEARVPLLDNHLVQLALQIDSSLKIKNGINKYPLKKLLANYVPEEIFMRPKRGFSIPLAKWLKTEWKYLIDDYLNEKVIAEVGLFKPEEVKKMIRQFYSGDDYLYNRLWCLIALHRWLIKNQ
;
A
#
# COMPACT_ATOMS: atom_id res chain seq x y z
N MET A 1 14.76 5.73 2.82
CA MET A 1 14.32 4.47 2.14
C MET A 1 15.26 4.13 1.01
N CYS A 2 15.33 2.83 0.65
CA CYS A 2 16.37 2.36 -0.25
C CYS A 2 15.77 1.52 -1.37
N GLY A 3 16.58 1.16 -2.36
CA GLY A 3 16.29 0.11 -3.32
C GLY A 3 17.18 -1.09 -3.04
N ILE A 4 16.61 -2.28 -2.90
CA ILE A 4 17.36 -3.53 -2.75
C ILE A 4 17.05 -4.49 -3.89
N ALA A 5 18.04 -5.24 -4.32
CA ALA A 5 17.90 -6.36 -5.23
C ALA A 5 18.94 -7.43 -4.91
N GLY A 6 18.68 -8.67 -5.29
CA GLY A 6 19.64 -9.74 -5.15
C GLY A 6 19.21 -11.02 -5.85
N THR A 7 20.16 -11.95 -5.95
CA THR A 7 19.98 -13.26 -6.58
C THR A 7 20.56 -14.36 -5.71
N PHE A 8 20.00 -15.55 -5.85
CA PHE A 8 20.57 -16.81 -5.38
C PHE A 8 20.36 -17.83 -6.49
N SER A 9 21.42 -18.27 -7.14
CA SER A 9 21.30 -19.13 -8.33
C SER A 9 22.57 -19.94 -8.56
N ALA A 10 22.45 -20.95 -9.43
CA ALA A 10 23.64 -21.62 -9.97
C ALA A 10 24.57 -20.59 -10.64
N LYS A 11 25.88 -20.82 -10.54
CA LYS A 11 26.88 -19.90 -11.09
C LYS A 11 26.65 -19.64 -12.57
N GLY A 12 26.47 -18.35 -12.90
CA GLY A 12 26.33 -17.88 -14.28
C GLY A 12 24.90 -17.87 -14.83
N PHE A 13 23.87 -18.23 -14.07
CA PHE A 13 22.47 -18.11 -14.51
C PHE A 13 22.04 -16.64 -14.57
N PHE A 14 22.27 -15.88 -13.50
CA PHE A 14 22.15 -14.42 -13.51
C PHE A 14 23.55 -13.79 -13.66
N SER A 15 23.66 -12.80 -14.52
CA SER A 15 24.90 -12.10 -14.74
C SER A 15 25.02 -10.85 -13.85
N LYS A 16 26.25 -10.38 -13.67
CA LYS A 16 26.49 -9.08 -13.01
C LYS A 16 25.82 -7.91 -13.76
N ALA A 17 25.71 -8.00 -15.08
CA ALA A 17 25.02 -6.98 -15.89
C ALA A 17 23.52 -6.95 -15.57
N ASP A 18 22.88 -8.11 -15.36
CA ASP A 18 21.45 -8.18 -15.00
C ASP A 18 21.17 -7.46 -13.68
N ILE A 19 21.94 -7.76 -12.62
CA ILE A 19 21.70 -7.11 -11.32
C ILE A 19 22.09 -5.63 -11.34
N GLN A 20 23.05 -5.22 -12.15
CA GLN A 20 23.36 -3.82 -12.35
C GLN A 20 22.20 -3.09 -13.06
N ALA A 21 21.63 -3.69 -14.11
CA ALA A 21 20.44 -3.16 -14.78
C ALA A 21 19.24 -3.04 -13.82
N ALA A 22 19.03 -4.04 -12.96
CA ALA A 22 18.04 -3.95 -11.87
C ALA A 22 18.32 -2.78 -10.92
N GLY A 23 19.58 -2.57 -10.56
CA GLY A 23 20.02 -1.44 -9.74
C GLY A 23 19.77 -0.08 -10.37
N GLU A 24 19.94 0.07 -11.69
CA GLU A 24 19.60 1.31 -12.40
C GLU A 24 18.09 1.59 -12.36
N LYS A 25 17.25 0.56 -12.47
CA LYS A 25 15.79 0.70 -12.31
C LYS A 25 15.38 1.14 -10.90
N LEU A 26 16.25 0.96 -9.89
CA LEU A 26 16.00 1.35 -8.49
C LEU A 26 16.70 2.68 -8.11
N HIS A 27 17.39 3.36 -9.01
CA HIS A 27 18.17 4.57 -8.70
C HIS A 27 17.33 5.66 -8.03
N HIS A 28 16.10 5.88 -8.50
CA HIS A 28 15.17 6.87 -7.93
C HIS A 28 14.83 6.62 -6.46
N ARG A 29 14.92 5.38 -5.96
CA ARG A 29 14.70 5.05 -4.56
C ARG A 29 15.87 5.45 -3.66
N GLY A 30 17.09 5.39 -4.18
CA GLY A 30 18.29 5.67 -3.39
C GLY A 30 19.40 6.29 -4.22
N PRO A 31 19.33 7.61 -4.50
CA PRO A 31 20.33 8.30 -5.31
C PRO A 31 21.61 8.63 -4.56
N ASP A 32 21.63 8.54 -3.20
CA ASP A 32 22.74 9.01 -2.38
C ASP A 32 23.91 8.02 -2.31
N GLY A 33 23.71 6.75 -2.68
CA GLY A 33 24.77 5.75 -2.64
C GLY A 33 24.43 4.44 -3.37
N TYR A 34 25.48 3.70 -3.66
CA TYR A 34 25.44 2.41 -4.32
C TYR A 34 26.36 1.43 -3.61
N GLY A 35 25.91 0.20 -3.40
CA GLY A 35 26.71 -0.89 -2.87
C GLY A 35 26.40 -2.21 -3.55
N PHE A 36 27.41 -3.05 -3.66
CA PHE A 36 27.33 -4.34 -4.33
C PHE A 36 28.17 -5.38 -3.58
N PHE A 37 27.62 -6.58 -3.46
CA PHE A 37 28.29 -7.75 -2.91
C PHE A 37 28.08 -8.92 -3.86
N GLU A 38 29.13 -9.70 -4.07
CA GLU A 38 29.13 -10.90 -4.93
C GLU A 38 29.93 -12.01 -4.27
N GLU A 39 29.34 -13.17 -4.16
CA GLU A 39 30.00 -14.39 -3.67
C GLU A 39 29.29 -15.61 -4.27
N GLU A 40 30.06 -16.43 -4.99
CA GLU A 40 29.61 -17.69 -5.63
C GLU A 40 28.21 -17.65 -6.25
N GLU A 41 27.17 -17.93 -5.46
CA GLU A 41 25.78 -18.07 -5.86
C GLU A 41 24.93 -16.84 -5.56
N VAL A 42 25.48 -15.85 -4.85
CA VAL A 42 24.75 -14.71 -4.32
C VAL A 42 25.29 -13.41 -4.85
N MET A 43 24.41 -12.58 -5.36
CA MET A 43 24.67 -11.17 -5.62
C MET A 43 23.66 -10.34 -4.84
N LEU A 44 24.12 -9.31 -4.13
CA LEU A 44 23.28 -8.36 -3.41
C LEU A 44 23.61 -6.93 -3.84
N LEU A 45 22.58 -6.13 -4.05
CA LEU A 45 22.69 -4.76 -4.49
C LEU A 45 21.85 -3.83 -3.60
N HIS A 46 22.42 -2.67 -3.30
CA HIS A 46 21.76 -1.65 -2.52
C HIS A 46 21.87 -0.27 -3.18
N ARG A 47 20.76 0.46 -3.27
CA ARG A 47 20.66 1.88 -3.61
C ARG A 47 20.23 2.64 -2.37
N ARG A 48 21.09 3.53 -1.87
CA ARG A 48 20.91 4.20 -0.58
C ARG A 48 20.21 5.55 -0.71
N LEU A 49 19.18 5.76 0.10
CA LEU A 49 18.68 7.09 0.48
C LEU A 49 19.12 7.31 1.94
N SER A 50 20.01 8.26 2.18
CA SER A 50 20.60 8.52 3.49
C SER A 50 19.63 9.36 4.34
N ILE A 51 19.10 8.78 5.42
CA ILE A 51 18.15 9.40 6.36
C ILE A 51 18.72 9.42 7.77
N ILE A 52 19.27 8.29 8.25
CA ILE A 52 19.96 8.15 9.53
C ILE A 52 21.40 7.73 9.27
N ASP A 53 22.34 8.31 10.01
CA ASP A 53 23.79 8.18 9.84
C ASP A 53 24.22 8.46 8.38
N LEU A 54 24.39 9.74 8.04
CA LEU A 54 24.70 10.18 6.68
C LEU A 54 26.09 9.77 6.19
N ASP A 55 26.91 9.20 7.07
CA ASP A 55 28.27 8.74 6.74
C ASP A 55 28.26 7.44 5.92
N ASN A 56 29.32 7.23 5.15
CA ASN A 56 29.49 6.03 4.33
C ASN A 56 29.69 4.74 5.17
N ARG A 57 30.03 4.85 6.46
CA ARG A 57 30.14 3.70 7.37
C ARG A 57 28.80 2.94 7.53
N ALA A 58 27.66 3.60 7.30
CA ALA A 58 26.33 2.99 7.30
C ALA A 58 25.89 2.49 5.91
N SER A 59 26.82 2.39 4.95
CA SER A 59 26.52 1.86 3.61
C SER A 59 26.21 0.36 3.65
N GLN A 60 25.43 -0.07 2.68
CA GLN A 60 25.03 -1.47 2.50
C GLN A 60 25.45 -1.93 1.08
N PRO A 61 25.69 -3.24 0.86
CA PRO A 61 25.51 -4.37 1.78
C PRO A 61 26.37 -4.28 3.03
N MET A 62 25.77 -4.52 4.22
CA MET A 62 26.45 -4.43 5.52
C MET A 62 26.79 -5.82 6.02
N SER A 63 28.05 -6.03 6.42
CA SER A 63 28.51 -7.29 6.99
C SER A 63 28.45 -7.30 8.51
N SER A 64 28.13 -8.45 9.12
CA SER A 64 28.26 -8.68 10.55
C SER A 64 29.72 -8.55 11.01
N HIS A 65 29.94 -8.42 12.31
CA HIS A 65 31.28 -8.23 12.86
C HIS A 65 32.23 -9.42 12.54
N ASP A 66 31.70 -10.62 12.59
CA ASP A 66 32.42 -11.87 12.25
C ASP A 66 32.47 -12.17 10.73
N GLY A 67 31.79 -11.35 9.91
CA GLY A 67 31.70 -11.51 8.47
C GLY A 67 30.79 -12.66 8.01
N ARG A 68 30.05 -13.32 8.91
CA ARG A 68 29.14 -14.42 8.58
C ARG A 68 27.92 -13.95 7.81
N TYR A 69 27.31 -12.84 8.23
CA TYR A 69 26.08 -12.34 7.65
C TYR A 69 26.33 -11.12 6.79
N VAL A 70 25.63 -11.03 5.66
CA VAL A 70 25.63 -9.84 4.78
C VAL A 70 24.18 -9.43 4.55
N MET A 71 23.86 -8.17 4.86
CA MET A 71 22.49 -7.65 4.80
C MET A 71 22.33 -6.53 3.79
N VAL A 72 21.20 -6.56 3.05
CA VAL A 72 20.62 -5.40 2.36
C VAL A 72 19.21 -5.13 2.92
N TYR A 73 18.92 -3.87 3.17
CA TYR A 73 17.74 -3.44 3.92
C TYR A 73 17.14 -2.17 3.33
N ASN A 74 15.84 -2.20 3.06
CA ASN A 74 15.01 -1.06 2.68
C ASN A 74 13.96 -0.84 3.77
N GLY A 75 14.13 0.17 4.60
CA GLY A 75 13.18 0.43 5.68
C GLY A 75 13.70 1.40 6.72
N GLU A 76 12.98 1.44 7.85
CA GLU A 76 13.30 2.17 9.06
C GLU A 76 12.73 1.42 10.27
N VAL A 77 13.57 1.08 11.24
CA VAL A 77 13.17 0.47 12.51
C VAL A 77 13.19 1.54 13.60
N TYR A 78 12.02 2.09 13.91
CA TYR A 78 11.86 3.29 14.74
C TYR A 78 12.33 3.13 16.20
N ASN A 79 12.25 1.91 16.76
CA ASN A 79 12.69 1.59 18.12
C ASN A 79 14.16 1.16 18.21
N TYR A 80 14.96 1.49 17.19
CA TYR A 80 16.37 1.07 17.13
C TYR A 80 17.23 1.62 18.30
N VAL A 81 16.91 2.80 18.81
CA VAL A 81 17.65 3.41 19.94
C VAL A 81 17.51 2.56 21.19
N GLU A 82 16.28 2.19 21.53
CA GLU A 82 15.96 1.36 22.69
C GLU A 82 16.52 -0.06 22.55
N LEU A 83 16.46 -0.62 21.34
CA LEU A 83 17.05 -1.93 21.03
C LEU A 83 18.57 -1.91 21.13
N LYS A 84 19.22 -0.86 20.63
CA LYS A 84 20.68 -0.65 20.76
C LYS A 84 21.11 -0.58 22.22
N GLU A 85 20.41 0.20 23.04
CA GLU A 85 20.68 0.29 24.48
C GLU A 85 20.54 -1.07 25.17
N LYS A 86 19.50 -1.84 24.84
CA LYS A 86 19.28 -3.19 25.36
C LYS A 86 20.43 -4.14 25.01
N ILE A 87 20.92 -4.11 23.75
CA ILE A 87 22.06 -4.91 23.31
C ILE A 87 23.33 -4.52 24.08
N ILE A 88 23.63 -3.22 24.18
CA ILE A 88 24.80 -2.72 24.89
C ILE A 88 24.79 -3.16 26.38
N GLN A 89 23.64 -3.04 27.03
CA GLN A 89 23.50 -3.41 28.45
C GLN A 89 23.62 -4.93 28.65
N GLY A 90 23.07 -5.74 27.76
CA GLY A 90 23.11 -7.21 27.85
C GLY A 90 24.46 -7.84 27.52
N HIS A 91 25.31 -7.12 26.75
CA HIS A 91 26.58 -7.67 26.22
C HIS A 91 27.80 -6.82 26.55
N LYS A 92 27.80 -6.09 27.68
CA LYS A 92 28.92 -5.23 28.11
C LYS A 92 30.26 -5.97 28.10
N GLY A 93 31.29 -5.34 27.50
CA GLY A 93 32.64 -5.89 27.43
C GLY A 93 32.86 -6.94 26.34
N THR A 94 31.90 -7.17 25.46
CA THR A 94 32.03 -8.00 24.27
C THR A 94 31.95 -7.16 23.01
N ALA A 95 32.46 -7.68 21.89
CA ALA A 95 32.35 -7.04 20.58
C ALA A 95 30.90 -6.79 20.14
N MET A 96 29.94 -7.53 20.71
CA MET A 96 28.51 -7.37 20.41
C MET A 96 27.94 -6.03 20.92
N ALA A 97 28.53 -5.45 21.98
CA ALA A 97 28.16 -4.14 22.50
C ALA A 97 28.79 -2.96 21.74
N GLU A 98 29.71 -3.24 20.81
CA GLU A 98 30.39 -2.21 20.02
C GLU A 98 29.68 -1.93 18.71
N PHE A 99 29.24 -0.70 18.50
CA PHE A 99 28.58 -0.25 17.28
C PHE A 99 29.48 0.72 16.51
N LYS A 100 29.60 0.51 15.20
CA LYS A 100 30.38 1.38 14.31
C LYS A 100 29.57 2.54 13.76
N THR A 101 28.24 2.39 13.76
CA THR A 101 27.31 3.35 13.17
C THR A 101 26.26 3.84 14.17
N THR A 102 25.57 4.90 13.82
CA THR A 102 24.37 5.34 14.54
C THR A 102 23.09 4.90 13.83
N SER A 103 23.21 4.14 12.73
CA SER A 103 22.11 3.65 11.89
C SER A 103 21.34 2.52 12.58
N ASP A 104 20.05 2.47 12.31
CA ASP A 104 19.16 1.35 12.64
C ASP A 104 19.59 0.05 11.96
N SER A 105 20.20 0.14 10.76
CA SER A 105 20.65 -1.02 9.97
C SER A 105 21.61 -1.92 10.75
N GLU A 106 22.59 -1.34 11.47
CA GLU A 106 23.52 -2.13 12.29
C GLU A 106 22.80 -2.79 13.46
N VAL A 107 21.82 -2.10 14.07
CA VAL A 107 21.01 -2.67 15.15
C VAL A 107 20.19 -3.87 14.66
N VAL A 108 19.59 -3.76 13.49
CA VAL A 108 18.84 -4.86 12.84
C VAL A 108 19.74 -6.07 12.61
N LEU A 109 20.94 -5.86 12.06
CA LEU A 109 21.89 -6.95 11.82
C LEU A 109 22.37 -7.61 13.12
N ARG A 110 22.67 -6.82 14.17
CA ARG A 110 23.04 -7.32 15.50
C ARG A 110 21.93 -8.17 16.14
N LEU A 111 20.68 -7.73 16.01
CA LEU A 111 19.56 -8.52 16.52
C LEU A 111 19.43 -9.87 15.79
N PHE A 112 19.67 -9.89 14.47
CA PHE A 112 19.68 -11.15 13.73
C PHE A 112 20.84 -12.07 14.18
N GLU A 113 22.03 -11.53 14.43
CA GLU A 113 23.16 -12.30 15.01
C GLU A 113 22.78 -12.93 16.36
N LEU A 114 22.01 -12.23 17.20
CA LEU A 114 21.61 -12.69 18.52
C LEU A 114 20.45 -13.68 18.54
N HIS A 115 19.43 -13.44 17.71
CA HIS A 115 18.12 -14.11 17.82
C HIS A 115 17.73 -14.90 16.57
N GLY A 116 18.59 -14.93 15.52
CA GLY A 116 18.27 -15.54 14.25
C GLY A 116 16.96 -14.98 13.70
N ARG A 117 16.13 -15.80 13.04
CA ARG A 117 14.86 -15.39 12.42
C ARG A 117 13.84 -14.75 13.38
N ASN A 118 13.97 -14.98 14.69
CA ASN A 118 13.02 -14.46 15.68
C ASN A 118 13.20 -12.96 15.98
N PHE A 119 14.29 -12.34 15.56
CA PHE A 119 14.58 -10.91 15.77
C PHE A 119 13.47 -9.99 15.29
N VAL A 120 12.72 -10.36 14.23
CA VAL A 120 11.62 -9.57 13.66
C VAL A 120 10.49 -9.31 14.64
N SER A 121 10.36 -10.12 15.69
CA SER A 121 9.34 -9.92 16.73
C SER A 121 9.59 -8.67 17.57
N GLU A 122 10.85 -8.25 17.70
CA GLU A 122 11.27 -7.07 18.48
C GLU A 122 11.21 -5.76 17.70
N LEU A 123 11.15 -5.86 16.35
CA LEU A 123 11.17 -4.69 15.49
C LEU A 123 9.82 -3.96 15.48
N ASN A 124 9.85 -2.64 15.72
CA ASN A 124 8.76 -1.72 15.44
C ASN A 124 9.18 -0.78 14.31
N GLY A 125 8.69 -1.04 13.11
CA GLY A 125 9.12 -0.31 11.92
C GLY A 125 8.52 -0.84 10.63
N MET A 126 8.98 -0.28 9.53
CA MET A 126 8.65 -0.63 8.16
C MET A 126 9.90 -1.18 7.47
N PHE A 127 9.81 -2.36 6.86
CA PHE A 127 11.02 -2.98 6.31
C PHE A 127 10.78 -4.04 5.23
N ALA A 128 11.75 -4.10 4.32
CA ALA A 128 12.07 -5.24 3.50
C ALA A 128 13.56 -5.54 3.70
N ILE A 129 13.88 -6.69 4.28
CA ILE A 129 15.24 -7.09 4.69
C ILE A 129 15.64 -8.34 3.92
N CYS A 130 16.87 -8.40 3.42
CA CYS A 130 17.49 -9.64 2.99
C CYS A 130 18.81 -9.82 3.73
N ILE A 131 19.00 -11.00 4.33
CA ILE A 131 20.24 -11.40 5.03
C ILE A 131 20.75 -12.68 4.41
N TYR A 132 22.02 -12.68 3.97
CA TYR A 132 22.74 -13.85 3.51
C TYR A 132 23.59 -14.42 4.62
N ASP A 133 23.40 -15.70 4.95
CA ASP A 133 24.25 -16.47 5.85
C ASP A 133 25.29 -17.24 5.00
N ARG A 134 26.53 -16.79 5.04
CA ARG A 134 27.66 -17.34 4.28
C ARG A 134 28.06 -18.74 4.73
N GLN A 135 27.76 -19.12 5.98
CA GLN A 135 28.08 -20.46 6.51
C GLN A 135 27.01 -21.49 6.12
N GLU A 136 25.74 -21.11 6.20
CA GLU A 136 24.62 -21.97 5.88
C GLU A 136 24.25 -21.94 4.39
N HIS A 137 24.83 -21.01 3.62
CA HIS A 137 24.46 -20.74 2.21
C HIS A 137 22.95 -20.54 2.05
N LYS A 138 22.36 -19.61 2.86
CA LYS A 138 20.93 -19.31 2.88
C LYS A 138 20.67 -17.82 2.78
N LEU A 139 19.63 -17.45 2.02
CA LEU A 139 19.04 -16.12 2.08
C LEU A 139 17.81 -16.14 2.96
N TYR A 140 17.68 -15.14 3.82
CA TYR A 140 16.49 -14.86 4.61
C TYR A 140 15.89 -13.54 4.17
N LEU A 141 14.65 -13.55 3.67
CA LEU A 141 13.94 -12.35 3.27
C LEU A 141 12.78 -12.10 4.24
N PHE A 142 12.64 -10.87 4.71
CA PHE A 142 11.56 -10.48 5.63
C PHE A 142 10.82 -9.27 5.09
N ARG A 143 9.47 -9.28 5.20
CA ARG A 143 8.63 -8.11 4.94
C ARG A 143 7.86 -7.74 6.21
N ASP A 144 7.76 -6.45 6.51
CA ASP A 144 7.12 -5.93 7.72
C ASP A 144 5.65 -6.38 7.88
N ARG A 145 5.13 -6.20 9.11
CA ARG A 145 3.79 -6.70 9.52
C ARG A 145 2.65 -6.16 8.67
N MET A 146 2.74 -4.91 8.22
CA MET A 146 1.70 -4.23 7.46
C MET A 146 1.99 -4.18 5.96
N GLY A 147 3.16 -4.71 5.53
CA GLY A 147 3.58 -4.68 4.13
C GLY A 147 3.89 -3.28 3.60
N ILE A 148 4.34 -2.37 4.49
CA ILE A 148 4.63 -0.97 4.14
C ILE A 148 5.73 -0.88 3.09
N LYS A 149 6.79 -1.72 3.23
CA LYS A 149 7.87 -1.76 2.24
C LYS A 149 7.63 -2.86 1.22
N PRO A 150 7.73 -2.54 -0.09
CA PRO A 150 7.54 -3.52 -1.14
C PRO A 150 8.70 -4.50 -1.22
N LEU A 151 8.40 -5.76 -1.52
CA LEU A 151 9.37 -6.80 -1.82
C LEU A 151 8.77 -7.80 -2.80
N PHE A 152 9.41 -7.94 -3.95
CA PHE A 152 9.04 -8.87 -5.02
C PHE A 152 10.08 -9.96 -5.13
N TRP A 153 9.67 -11.16 -5.54
CA TRP A 153 10.57 -12.29 -5.75
C TRP A 153 10.16 -13.16 -6.93
N TYR A 154 11.15 -13.76 -7.56
CA TYR A 154 11.04 -14.70 -8.64
C TYR A 154 11.69 -16.01 -8.23
N SER A 155 11.15 -17.14 -8.68
CA SER A 155 11.83 -18.43 -8.68
C SER A 155 11.39 -19.27 -9.86
N ASP A 156 12.28 -20.16 -10.30
CA ASP A 156 12.01 -21.17 -11.31
C ASP A 156 12.10 -22.59 -10.73
N ARG A 157 11.89 -23.60 -11.60
CA ARG A 157 11.95 -25.00 -11.22
C ARG A 157 13.36 -25.52 -11.00
N GLU A 158 14.36 -24.79 -11.44
CA GLU A 158 15.78 -25.12 -11.35
C GLU A 158 16.42 -24.58 -10.07
N GLY A 159 15.63 -23.84 -9.26
CA GLY A 159 16.05 -23.25 -7.99
C GLY A 159 16.73 -21.90 -8.14
N ASN A 160 16.68 -21.26 -9.31
CA ASN A 160 17.14 -19.90 -9.47
C ASN A 160 16.15 -18.95 -8.81
N PHE A 161 16.67 -18.02 -8.01
CA PHE A 161 15.89 -17.09 -7.23
C PHE A 161 16.43 -15.68 -7.39
N ALA A 162 15.52 -14.70 -7.52
CA ALA A 162 15.84 -13.27 -7.51
C ALA A 162 14.80 -12.49 -6.71
N PHE A 163 15.20 -11.37 -6.13
CA PHE A 163 14.29 -10.45 -5.42
C PHE A 163 14.63 -9.00 -5.71
N ALA A 164 13.65 -8.12 -5.58
CA ALA A 164 13.85 -6.67 -5.65
C ALA A 164 12.75 -5.89 -4.94
N SER A 165 13.04 -4.62 -4.62
CA SER A 165 12.07 -3.67 -4.08
C SER A 165 10.94 -3.34 -5.05
N GLU A 166 11.19 -3.40 -6.36
CA GLU A 166 10.22 -3.05 -7.41
C GLU A 166 10.19 -4.08 -8.53
N LEU A 167 9.00 -4.28 -9.10
CA LEU A 167 8.77 -5.27 -10.16
C LEU A 167 9.61 -4.97 -11.41
N LYS A 168 9.76 -3.69 -11.80
CA LYS A 168 10.60 -3.29 -12.94
C LYS A 168 12.08 -3.65 -12.80
N ALA A 169 12.57 -3.84 -11.58
CA ALA A 169 13.93 -4.30 -11.35
C ALA A 169 14.08 -5.79 -11.67
N LEU A 170 13.07 -6.62 -11.34
CA LEU A 170 13.07 -8.03 -11.73
C LEU A 170 12.85 -8.22 -13.23
N THR A 171 12.04 -7.39 -13.86
CA THR A 171 11.84 -7.46 -15.33
C THR A 171 13.03 -6.94 -16.13
N ALA A 172 14.06 -6.37 -15.49
CA ALA A 172 15.33 -6.03 -16.14
C ALA A 172 16.24 -7.25 -16.37
N PHE A 173 16.00 -8.36 -15.66
CA PHE A 173 16.70 -9.61 -15.90
C PHE A 173 16.18 -10.27 -17.19
N GLU A 174 17.05 -10.53 -18.17
CA GLU A 174 16.65 -11.11 -19.46
C GLU A 174 16.13 -12.55 -19.32
N SER A 175 16.68 -13.31 -18.38
CA SER A 175 16.32 -14.71 -18.10
C SER A 175 14.97 -14.86 -17.39
N ILE A 176 14.39 -13.81 -16.81
CA ILE A 176 13.10 -13.86 -16.12
C ILE A 176 11.95 -13.76 -17.13
N SER A 177 11.09 -14.80 -17.15
CA SER A 177 9.91 -14.83 -18.01
C SER A 177 8.90 -13.75 -17.64
N LYS A 178 8.43 -13.03 -18.66
CA LYS A 178 7.41 -11.95 -18.55
C LYS A 178 6.02 -12.45 -19.01
N GLU A 179 5.74 -13.74 -18.83
CA GLU A 179 4.44 -14.29 -19.19
C GLU A 179 3.34 -13.71 -18.30
N VAL A 180 2.32 -13.12 -18.96
CA VAL A 180 1.20 -12.44 -18.27
C VAL A 180 0.30 -13.46 -17.57
N ASN A 181 -0.10 -13.15 -16.35
CA ASN A 181 -1.03 -13.92 -15.56
C ASN A 181 -2.46 -13.40 -15.75
N HIS A 182 -3.31 -14.14 -16.42
CA HIS A 182 -4.72 -13.76 -16.64
C HIS A 182 -5.52 -13.67 -15.33
N GLU A 183 -5.24 -14.52 -14.33
CA GLU A 183 -5.89 -14.43 -13.02
C GLU A 183 -5.61 -13.06 -12.35
N SER A 184 -4.42 -12.51 -12.58
CA SER A 184 -4.06 -11.16 -12.09
C SER A 184 -4.81 -10.05 -12.83
N ILE A 185 -5.13 -10.23 -14.10
CA ILE A 185 -6.00 -9.30 -14.84
C ILE A 185 -7.41 -9.30 -14.23
N PHE A 186 -7.96 -10.47 -13.90
CA PHE A 186 -9.28 -10.56 -13.26
C PHE A 186 -9.27 -9.91 -11.87
N ASN A 187 -8.21 -10.14 -11.07
CA ASN A 187 -8.00 -9.45 -9.80
C ASN A 187 -8.00 -7.93 -9.97
N PHE A 188 -7.21 -7.43 -10.92
CA PHE A 188 -7.10 -6.00 -11.20
C PHE A 188 -8.46 -5.38 -11.56
N LEU A 189 -9.22 -6.01 -12.44
CA LEU A 189 -10.55 -5.49 -12.86
C LEU A 189 -11.57 -5.47 -11.71
N ARG A 190 -11.39 -6.35 -10.71
CA ARG A 190 -12.25 -6.42 -9.53
C ARG A 190 -11.84 -5.48 -8.40
N SER A 191 -10.54 -5.20 -8.26
CA SER A 191 -9.99 -4.50 -7.11
C SER A 191 -9.36 -3.14 -7.47
N GLY A 192 -9.00 -2.89 -8.74
CA GLY A 192 -8.25 -1.71 -9.19
C GLY A 192 -6.74 -1.84 -9.00
N PHE A 193 -6.29 -2.94 -8.39
CA PHE A 193 -4.90 -3.32 -8.16
C PHE A 193 -4.76 -4.85 -8.18
N ILE A 194 -3.54 -5.37 -8.19
CA ILE A 194 -3.29 -6.80 -8.11
C ILE A 194 -2.91 -7.15 -6.67
N PRO A 195 -3.71 -7.94 -5.93
CA PRO A 195 -3.43 -8.26 -4.54
C PRO A 195 -2.28 -9.26 -4.38
N SER A 196 -1.52 -9.14 -3.28
CA SER A 196 -0.54 -10.14 -2.85
C SER A 196 -1.17 -11.54 -2.70
N PRO A 197 -0.45 -12.61 -3.06
CA PRO A 197 0.96 -12.66 -3.50
C PRO A 197 1.16 -12.45 -5.01
N PHE A 198 0.14 -12.13 -5.77
CA PHE A 198 0.18 -12.07 -7.22
C PHE A 198 0.86 -10.80 -7.74
N THR A 199 1.44 -10.90 -8.95
CA THR A 199 1.80 -9.78 -9.82
C THR A 199 1.15 -9.99 -11.17
N ILE A 200 1.34 -9.06 -12.09
CA ILE A 200 0.87 -9.22 -13.48
C ILE A 200 1.58 -10.36 -14.22
N TYR A 201 2.72 -10.85 -13.71
CA TYR A 201 3.49 -11.95 -14.29
C TYR A 201 3.29 -13.27 -13.51
N LYS A 202 3.34 -14.43 -14.20
CA LYS A 202 3.08 -15.75 -13.60
C LYS A 202 4.10 -16.17 -12.54
N ASN A 203 5.38 -15.90 -12.78
CA ASN A 203 6.48 -16.43 -11.96
C ASN A 203 7.13 -15.38 -11.06
N ILE A 204 6.55 -14.18 -10.98
CA ILE A 204 7.00 -13.13 -10.07
C ILE A 204 5.90 -12.89 -9.04
N HIS A 205 6.29 -12.84 -7.78
CA HIS A 205 5.36 -12.76 -6.65
C HIS A 205 5.67 -11.56 -5.76
N LYS A 206 4.65 -11.01 -5.12
CA LYS A 206 4.81 -10.11 -3.96
C LYS A 206 5.04 -10.96 -2.73
N LEU A 207 6.03 -10.62 -1.90
CA LEU A 207 6.15 -11.22 -0.58
C LEU A 207 5.03 -10.66 0.32
N GLU A 208 4.22 -11.53 0.91
CA GLU A 208 3.12 -11.10 1.76
C GLU A 208 3.63 -10.45 3.05
N SER A 209 2.83 -9.56 3.63
CA SER A 209 3.12 -8.92 4.92
C SER A 209 3.31 -9.92 6.06
N GLY A 210 4.20 -9.60 7.01
CA GLY A 210 4.50 -10.45 8.16
C GLY A 210 5.11 -11.81 7.81
N THR A 211 5.82 -11.90 6.67
CA THR A 211 6.33 -13.17 6.11
C THR A 211 7.86 -13.16 6.06
N CYS A 212 8.45 -14.31 6.34
CA CYS A 212 9.83 -14.66 6.09
C CYS A 212 9.91 -15.70 4.98
N LEU A 213 10.80 -15.52 3.97
CA LEU A 213 11.26 -16.56 3.08
C LEU A 213 12.66 -17.00 3.49
N THR A 214 12.90 -18.31 3.52
CA THR A 214 14.23 -18.91 3.59
C THR A 214 14.51 -19.57 2.26
N VAL A 215 15.55 -19.12 1.56
CA VAL A 215 15.96 -19.62 0.26
C VAL A 215 17.29 -20.35 0.40
N SER A 216 17.36 -21.57 -0.12
CA SER A 216 18.56 -22.43 -0.10
C SER A 216 18.57 -23.34 -1.32
N ARG A 217 19.65 -24.11 -1.51
CA ARG A 217 19.71 -25.14 -2.58
C ARG A 217 18.62 -26.21 -2.46
N SER A 218 18.08 -26.46 -1.26
CA SER A 218 16.98 -27.41 -1.05
C SER A 218 15.60 -26.87 -1.41
N GLY A 219 15.50 -25.57 -1.72
CA GLY A 219 14.26 -24.90 -2.11
C GLY A 219 13.92 -23.68 -1.25
N ILE A 220 12.66 -23.30 -1.31
CA ILE A 220 12.12 -22.09 -0.66
C ILE A 220 11.14 -22.52 0.43
N GLU A 221 11.40 -22.07 1.66
CA GLU A 221 10.48 -22.20 2.78
C GLU A 221 9.84 -20.85 3.08
N LYS A 222 8.52 -20.83 3.32
CA LYS A 222 7.76 -19.62 3.65
C LYS A 222 7.10 -19.76 5.00
N ASP A 223 7.46 -18.84 5.93
CA ASP A 223 6.91 -18.78 7.29
C ASP A 223 6.25 -17.41 7.53
N LYS A 224 5.04 -17.40 8.10
CA LYS A 224 4.38 -16.18 8.58
C LYS A 224 4.70 -15.97 10.05
N PHE A 225 5.58 -14.99 10.36
CA PHE A 225 5.89 -14.61 11.73
C PHE A 225 4.81 -13.74 12.37
N TRP A 226 3.94 -13.10 11.57
CA TRP A 226 2.81 -12.31 12.05
C TRP A 226 1.58 -12.50 11.15
N LYS A 227 0.39 -12.64 11.76
CA LYS A 227 -0.90 -12.79 11.07
C LYS A 227 -1.93 -11.86 11.69
N LEU A 228 -2.50 -10.94 10.90
CA LEU A 228 -3.53 -10.00 11.34
C LEU A 228 -4.75 -10.73 11.94
N THR A 229 -5.22 -11.78 11.29
CA THR A 229 -6.40 -12.56 11.72
C THR A 229 -6.25 -13.21 13.09
N LYS A 230 -5.02 -13.41 13.57
CA LYS A 230 -4.75 -13.92 14.94
C LYS A 230 -4.69 -12.81 15.99
N GLN A 231 -4.68 -11.55 15.60
CA GLN A 231 -4.60 -10.41 16.53
C GLN A 231 -5.99 -9.95 17.00
N VAL A 232 -7.05 -10.43 16.36
CA VAL A 232 -8.44 -10.00 16.65
C VAL A 232 -9.11 -10.80 17.75
N ASP A 233 -8.47 -11.86 18.25
CA ASP A 233 -8.96 -12.69 19.34
C ASP A 233 -8.48 -12.13 20.68
N GLY A 234 -9.41 -11.58 21.46
CA GLY A 234 -9.09 -10.99 22.75
C GLY A 234 -10.29 -10.22 23.33
N ASN A 235 -10.17 -9.83 24.59
CA ASN A 235 -11.17 -8.98 25.24
C ASN A 235 -11.19 -7.60 24.57
N LYS A 236 -12.36 -7.20 24.08
CA LYS A 236 -12.55 -5.89 23.46
C LYS A 236 -12.60 -4.79 24.52
N LEU A 237 -11.93 -3.68 24.22
CA LEU A 237 -11.98 -2.45 25.00
C LEU A 237 -13.26 -1.69 24.65
N ASN A 238 -14.15 -1.57 25.63
CA ASN A 238 -15.46 -0.90 25.51
C ASN A 238 -15.60 0.35 26.37
N ASN A 239 -14.57 0.68 27.18
CA ASN A 239 -14.55 1.92 27.96
C ASN A 239 -13.94 3.05 27.15
N GLU A 240 -14.74 4.05 26.76
CA GLU A 240 -14.33 5.18 25.94
C GLU A 240 -13.15 5.97 26.54
N LYS A 241 -13.18 6.25 27.84
CA LYS A 241 -12.12 7.02 28.51
C LYS A 241 -10.79 6.28 28.47
N GLU A 242 -10.82 4.98 28.74
CA GLU A 242 -9.63 4.12 28.67
C GLU A 242 -9.07 4.07 27.25
N VAL A 243 -9.94 3.90 26.25
CA VAL A 243 -9.53 3.89 24.82
C VAL A 243 -8.87 5.20 24.45
N LEU A 244 -9.45 6.36 24.78
CA LEU A 244 -8.90 7.66 24.43
C LEU A 244 -7.54 7.92 25.10
N VAL A 245 -7.36 7.54 26.37
CA VAL A 245 -6.08 7.69 27.08
C VAL A 245 -4.99 6.82 26.45
N LYS A 246 -5.29 5.53 26.17
CA LYS A 246 -4.35 4.63 25.51
C LYS A 246 -4.00 5.10 24.10
N LEU A 247 -5.01 5.54 23.34
CA LEU A 247 -4.85 6.01 21.97
C LEU A 247 -3.94 7.25 21.92
N ASP A 248 -4.17 8.24 22.79
CA ASP A 248 -3.33 9.45 22.87
C ASP A 248 -1.89 9.10 23.18
N SER A 249 -1.67 8.26 24.21
CA SER A 249 -0.32 7.87 24.63
C SER A 249 0.43 7.12 23.52
N ILE A 250 -0.19 6.08 22.93
CA ILE A 250 0.45 5.23 21.92
C ILE A 250 0.71 6.01 20.64
N LEU A 251 -0.27 6.78 20.18
CA LEU A 251 -0.11 7.56 18.94
C LEU A 251 0.90 8.70 19.11
N THR A 252 0.95 9.35 20.28
CA THR A 252 1.96 10.36 20.58
C THR A 252 3.37 9.76 20.52
N GLU A 253 3.59 8.59 21.13
CA GLU A 253 4.89 7.92 21.05
C GLU A 253 5.20 7.44 19.63
N ALA A 254 4.24 6.88 18.90
CA ALA A 254 4.41 6.48 17.51
C ALA A 254 4.85 7.66 16.61
N VAL A 255 4.22 8.82 16.75
CA VAL A 255 4.62 10.03 16.03
C VAL A 255 6.03 10.46 16.44
N LYS A 256 6.32 10.51 17.74
CA LYS A 256 7.61 10.95 18.28
C LYS A 256 8.77 10.09 17.75
N ILE A 257 8.68 8.76 17.81
CA ILE A 257 9.76 7.89 17.33
C ILE A 257 9.91 7.93 15.80
N GLN A 258 8.81 8.17 15.06
CA GLN A 258 8.85 8.33 13.61
C GLN A 258 9.34 9.70 13.12
N LEU A 259 9.57 10.66 14.03
CA LEU A 259 10.27 11.92 13.73
C LEU A 259 11.79 11.79 13.82
N ARG A 260 12.35 10.67 14.28
CA ARG A 260 13.81 10.42 14.32
C ARG A 260 14.40 10.48 12.91
N SER A 261 15.25 11.46 12.63
CA SER A 261 15.85 11.69 11.31
C SER A 261 17.01 12.65 11.41
N ASP A 262 18.11 12.39 10.68
CA ASP A 262 19.25 13.29 10.54
C ASP A 262 19.08 14.27 9.36
N VAL A 263 17.95 14.20 8.66
CA VAL A 263 17.59 15.06 7.52
C VAL A 263 16.26 15.76 7.78
N PRO A 264 15.97 16.87 7.05
CA PRO A 264 14.70 17.58 7.17
C PRO A 264 13.49 16.68 6.89
N TYR A 265 12.42 16.85 7.67
CA TYR A 265 11.16 16.13 7.55
C TYR A 265 9.95 17.07 7.53
N GLY A 266 8.80 16.55 7.08
CA GLY A 266 7.53 17.26 7.06
C GLY A 266 6.34 16.31 7.10
N ILE A 267 5.14 16.82 6.83
CA ILE A 267 3.89 16.04 6.88
C ILE A 267 3.01 16.35 5.66
N PHE A 268 2.43 15.31 5.05
CA PHE A 268 1.34 15.48 4.10
C PHE A 268 0.05 15.82 4.85
N LEU A 269 -0.45 17.04 4.65
CA LEU A 269 -1.61 17.58 5.35
C LEU A 269 -2.77 17.81 4.37
N SER A 270 -3.81 16.97 4.44
CA SER A 270 -5.04 17.11 3.65
C SER A 270 -6.14 17.91 4.37
N GLY A 271 -5.94 18.23 5.66
CA GLY A 271 -7.01 18.76 6.51
C GLY A 271 -8.07 17.72 6.88
N GLY A 272 -7.84 16.45 6.60
CA GLY A 272 -8.62 15.33 7.11
C GLY A 272 -8.23 14.98 8.55
N VAL A 273 -9.04 14.15 9.23
CA VAL A 273 -8.84 13.78 10.65
C VAL A 273 -7.46 13.19 10.90
N ASP A 274 -7.04 12.24 10.10
CA ASP A 274 -5.81 11.46 10.30
C ASP A 274 -4.56 12.32 10.16
N SER A 275 -4.41 13.00 9.02
CA SER A 275 -3.28 13.88 8.76
C SER A 275 -3.22 15.07 9.73
N SER A 276 -4.39 15.61 10.12
CA SER A 276 -4.47 16.70 11.11
C SER A 276 -4.02 16.23 12.50
N LEU A 277 -4.41 15.02 12.91
CA LEU A 277 -4.03 14.46 14.21
C LEU A 277 -2.52 14.15 14.25
N VAL A 278 -1.97 13.53 13.20
CA VAL A 278 -0.53 13.31 13.08
C VAL A 278 0.24 14.63 13.13
N THR A 279 -0.25 15.67 12.42
CA THR A 279 0.36 17.00 12.43
C THR A 279 0.31 17.64 13.83
N ALA A 280 -0.85 17.59 14.49
CA ALA A 280 -1.03 18.16 15.83
C ALA A 280 -0.11 17.53 16.88
N LEU A 281 0.06 16.22 16.82
CA LEU A 281 0.97 15.49 17.72
C LEU A 281 2.45 15.80 17.38
N ALA A 282 2.80 15.85 16.10
CA ALA A 282 4.16 16.13 15.67
C ALA A 282 4.63 17.54 16.07
N THR A 283 3.76 18.55 16.03
CA THR A 283 4.12 19.93 16.44
C THR A 283 4.60 20.03 17.89
N LYS A 284 4.24 19.07 18.76
CA LYS A 284 4.69 19.02 20.16
C LYS A 284 6.13 18.56 20.32
N HIS A 285 6.70 17.90 19.31
CA HIS A 285 8.00 17.24 19.36
C HIS A 285 9.06 17.89 18.46
N VAL A 286 8.71 19.00 17.79
CA VAL A 286 9.60 19.69 16.85
C VAL A 286 10.07 21.00 17.44
N ASN A 287 11.37 21.25 17.40
CA ASN A 287 11.94 22.57 17.70
C ASN A 287 11.82 23.47 16.47
N GLY A 288 10.95 24.48 16.53
CA GLY A 288 10.67 25.39 15.41
C GLY A 288 9.38 25.07 14.67
N LYS A 289 9.27 25.51 13.41
CA LYS A 289 8.06 25.30 12.59
C LYS A 289 8.17 24.01 11.78
N LEU A 290 7.20 23.13 11.94
CA LEU A 290 7.05 21.91 11.15
C LEU A 290 6.61 22.24 9.71
N ASN A 291 7.28 21.67 8.71
CA ASN A 291 6.84 21.79 7.33
C ASN A 291 5.61 20.90 7.08
N THR A 292 4.60 21.44 6.43
CA THR A 292 3.41 20.72 6.00
C THR A 292 3.15 20.97 4.52
N PHE A 293 2.68 19.95 3.80
CA PHE A 293 2.50 19.98 2.35
C PHE A 293 1.09 19.58 1.98
N SER A 294 0.44 20.37 1.11
CA SER A 294 -0.85 20.03 0.55
C SER A 294 -0.93 20.39 -0.93
N ILE A 295 -1.90 19.77 -1.60
CA ILE A 295 -2.31 20.21 -2.92
C ILE A 295 -3.79 20.54 -2.93
N GLY A 296 -4.16 21.49 -3.79
CA GLY A 296 -5.53 21.83 -4.09
C GLY A 296 -5.82 21.70 -5.57
N PHE A 297 -7.08 21.75 -5.93
CA PHE A 297 -7.57 21.78 -7.30
C PHE A 297 -8.34 23.08 -7.57
N ARG A 298 -8.38 23.50 -8.84
CA ARG A 298 -9.25 24.62 -9.25
C ARG A 298 -10.72 24.25 -9.13
N GLU A 299 -11.05 22.97 -9.27
CA GLU A 299 -12.38 22.43 -9.08
C GLU A 299 -12.75 22.40 -7.59
N GLN A 300 -13.64 23.31 -7.16
CA GLN A 300 -14.04 23.45 -5.75
C GLN A 300 -14.55 22.16 -5.11
N THR A 301 -15.17 21.28 -5.91
CA THR A 301 -15.69 19.99 -5.43
C THR A 301 -14.62 19.00 -4.99
N HIS A 302 -13.36 19.17 -5.43
CA HIS A 302 -12.21 18.32 -5.14
C HIS A 302 -11.10 19.06 -4.38
N ASN A 303 -11.30 20.35 -4.06
CA ASN A 303 -10.29 21.18 -3.42
C ASN A 303 -10.31 21.04 -1.89
N GLU A 304 -9.30 20.37 -1.32
CA GLU A 304 -9.09 20.24 0.12
C GLU A 304 -8.11 21.28 0.71
N ALA A 305 -7.40 22.02 -0.13
CA ALA A 305 -6.38 22.99 0.30
C ALA A 305 -6.88 24.03 1.33
N PRO A 306 -8.11 24.60 1.24
CA PRO A 306 -8.60 25.52 2.27
C PRO A 306 -8.68 24.89 3.66
N HIS A 307 -8.99 23.59 3.75
CA HIS A 307 -9.06 22.86 5.02
C HIS A 307 -7.68 22.56 5.58
N ALA A 308 -6.75 22.13 4.71
CA ALA A 308 -5.36 21.93 5.10
C ALA A 308 -4.75 23.23 5.62
N ARG A 309 -4.99 24.35 4.94
CA ARG A 309 -4.52 25.69 5.35
C ARG A 309 -5.11 26.12 6.71
N ALA A 310 -6.39 25.84 6.96
CA ALA A 310 -7.01 26.17 8.25
C ALA A 310 -6.36 25.40 9.41
N VAL A 311 -6.12 24.10 9.24
CA VAL A 311 -5.39 23.28 10.23
C VAL A 311 -3.96 23.77 10.39
N ALA A 312 -3.25 24.02 9.30
CA ALA A 312 -1.87 24.52 9.30
C ALA A 312 -1.72 25.84 10.03
N SER A 313 -2.65 26.79 9.77
CA SER A 313 -2.69 28.10 10.43
C SER A 313 -2.96 27.98 11.93
N HIS A 314 -3.89 27.09 12.34
CA HIS A 314 -4.20 26.84 13.73
C HIS A 314 -3.00 26.25 14.49
N LEU A 315 -2.31 25.27 13.87
CA LEU A 315 -1.14 24.60 14.47
C LEU A 315 0.17 25.37 14.29
N GLY A 316 0.19 26.49 13.55
CA GLY A 316 1.37 27.35 13.36
C GLY A 316 2.47 26.71 12.51
N THR A 317 2.14 25.79 11.59
CA THR A 317 3.11 25.12 10.73
C THR A 317 3.61 26.01 9.59
N ASN A 318 4.76 25.64 9.00
CA ASN A 318 5.24 26.22 7.74
C ASN A 318 4.58 25.47 6.57
N HIS A 319 3.46 26.03 6.07
CA HIS A 319 2.59 25.33 5.12
C HIS A 319 2.93 25.65 3.68
N HIS A 320 3.19 24.62 2.89
CA HIS A 320 3.45 24.68 1.46
C HIS A 320 2.24 24.11 0.71
N GLU A 321 1.68 24.90 -0.20
CA GLU A 321 0.50 24.53 -0.96
C GLU A 321 0.74 24.69 -2.46
N PHE A 322 0.30 23.70 -3.26
CA PHE A 322 0.32 23.77 -4.71
C PHE A 322 -1.09 23.54 -5.27
N ILE A 323 -1.55 24.47 -6.13
CA ILE A 323 -2.84 24.35 -6.82
C ILE A 323 -2.63 23.66 -8.16
N VAL A 324 -3.12 22.44 -8.25
CA VAL A 324 -3.00 21.57 -9.44
C VAL A 324 -3.96 22.06 -10.53
N SER A 325 -3.43 22.22 -11.72
CA SER A 325 -4.21 22.37 -12.95
C SER A 325 -4.36 21.04 -13.68
N HIS A 326 -5.35 20.93 -14.59
CA HIS A 326 -5.49 19.75 -15.44
C HIS A 326 -4.24 19.52 -16.32
N SER A 327 -3.53 20.57 -16.74
CA SER A 327 -2.28 20.44 -17.50
C SER A 327 -1.16 19.81 -16.69
N ASP A 328 -1.08 20.11 -15.37
CA ASP A 328 -0.10 19.45 -14.49
C ASP A 328 -0.39 17.95 -14.37
N ALA A 329 -1.68 17.59 -14.28
CA ALA A 329 -2.09 16.19 -14.22
C ALA A 329 -1.87 15.44 -15.54
N ILE A 330 -2.14 16.06 -16.70
CA ILE A 330 -1.85 15.48 -18.03
C ILE A 330 -0.35 15.20 -18.17
N ALA A 331 0.51 16.13 -17.77
CA ALA A 331 1.95 15.97 -17.86
C ALA A 331 2.49 14.76 -17.05
N LEU A 332 1.74 14.31 -16.07
CA LEU A 332 2.12 13.17 -15.21
C LEU A 332 1.46 11.85 -15.60
N ILE A 333 0.51 11.85 -16.54
CA ILE A 333 -0.29 10.64 -16.79
C ILE A 333 0.54 9.46 -17.27
N GLU A 334 1.51 9.71 -18.15
CA GLU A 334 2.42 8.68 -18.63
C GLU A 334 3.37 8.22 -17.52
N THR A 335 3.88 9.16 -16.73
CA THR A 335 4.71 8.84 -15.55
C THR A 335 3.92 8.03 -14.52
N PHE A 336 2.64 8.36 -14.29
CA PHE A 336 1.77 7.61 -13.40
C PHE A 336 1.68 6.13 -13.80
N PHE A 337 1.41 5.84 -15.06
CA PHE A 337 1.35 4.46 -15.53
C PHE A 337 2.69 3.71 -15.44
N ASP A 338 3.83 4.42 -15.53
CA ASP A 338 5.16 3.83 -15.50
C ASP A 338 5.68 3.61 -14.06
N VAL A 339 5.22 4.40 -13.10
CA VAL A 339 5.68 4.34 -11.69
C VAL A 339 5.22 3.06 -11.00
N TYR A 340 4.03 2.56 -11.33
CA TYR A 340 3.43 1.41 -10.61
C TYR A 340 3.82 0.04 -11.16
N ASP A 341 4.59 -0.05 -12.26
CA ASP A 341 5.16 -1.26 -12.86
C ASP A 341 4.14 -2.27 -13.42
N GLU A 342 2.93 -2.33 -12.90
CA GLU A 342 1.82 -3.22 -13.29
C GLU A 342 0.51 -2.42 -13.39
N PRO A 343 -0.59 -2.98 -13.96
CA PRO A 343 -1.87 -2.27 -14.02
C PRO A 343 -2.29 -1.76 -12.65
N TYR A 344 -2.57 -0.47 -12.54
CA TYR A 344 -2.92 0.21 -11.31
C TYR A 344 -3.96 1.31 -11.59
N ALA A 345 -5.05 1.37 -10.80
CA ALA A 345 -6.21 2.22 -11.10
C ALA A 345 -6.52 3.30 -10.05
N ASP A 346 -5.83 3.37 -8.91
CA ASP A 346 -6.08 4.44 -7.95
C ASP A 346 -5.52 5.78 -8.45
N THR A 347 -6.42 6.61 -8.99
CA THR A 347 -6.07 7.94 -9.52
C THR A 347 -5.57 8.92 -8.47
N SER A 348 -5.74 8.62 -7.18
CA SER A 348 -5.14 9.45 -6.11
C SER A 348 -3.61 9.37 -6.08
N GLY A 349 -3.02 8.44 -6.83
CA GLY A 349 -1.58 8.39 -7.10
C GLY A 349 -1.07 9.67 -7.79
N ILE A 350 -1.84 10.25 -8.71
CA ILE A 350 -1.46 11.49 -9.42
C ILE A 350 -1.27 12.68 -8.43
N PRO A 351 -2.26 13.03 -7.61
CA PRO A 351 -2.07 14.06 -6.59
C PRO A 351 -0.98 13.71 -5.57
N THR A 352 -0.81 12.41 -5.24
CA THR A 352 0.27 11.99 -4.33
C THR A 352 1.65 12.23 -4.95
N MET A 353 1.83 11.98 -6.25
CA MET A 353 3.07 12.30 -6.97
C MET A 353 3.35 13.81 -6.97
N LEU A 354 2.32 14.65 -7.16
CA LEU A 354 2.46 16.11 -7.17
C LEU A 354 2.85 16.66 -5.80
N VAL A 355 2.21 16.21 -4.72
CA VAL A 355 2.59 16.66 -3.37
C VAL A 355 3.97 16.15 -2.98
N SER A 356 4.36 14.97 -3.45
CA SER A 356 5.70 14.41 -3.24
C SER A 356 6.76 15.25 -3.97
N LYS A 357 6.50 15.65 -5.22
CA LYS A 357 7.36 16.55 -5.97
C LYS A 357 7.55 17.91 -5.29
N LEU A 358 6.47 18.45 -4.69
CA LEU A 358 6.54 19.68 -3.90
C LEU A 358 7.39 19.49 -2.64
N ALA A 359 7.14 18.42 -1.89
CA ALA A 359 7.84 18.13 -0.64
C ALA A 359 9.34 17.88 -0.84
N ALA A 360 9.73 17.26 -1.95
CA ALA A 360 11.14 16.97 -2.30
C ALA A 360 12.02 18.22 -2.40
N GLN A 361 11.43 19.39 -2.59
CA GLN A 361 12.16 20.67 -2.60
C GLN A 361 12.58 21.12 -1.19
N HIS A 362 12.03 20.53 -0.15
CA HIS A 362 12.20 20.98 1.23
C HIS A 362 12.67 19.89 2.19
N VAL A 363 12.27 18.63 1.98
CA VAL A 363 12.46 17.53 2.93
C VAL A 363 12.79 16.22 2.21
N LYS A 364 13.42 15.26 2.96
CA LYS A 364 13.64 13.88 2.51
C LYS A 364 12.71 12.87 3.19
N VAL A 365 12.01 13.26 4.26
CA VAL A 365 11.10 12.41 5.02
C VAL A 365 9.76 13.11 5.14
N VAL A 366 8.66 12.37 4.98
CA VAL A 366 7.30 12.86 5.26
C VAL A 366 6.54 11.85 6.10
N LEU A 367 5.72 12.36 7.04
CA LEU A 367 4.73 11.55 7.71
C LEU A 367 3.39 11.68 6.98
N SER A 368 2.61 10.60 6.96
CA SER A 368 1.28 10.58 6.35
C SER A 368 0.22 9.95 7.27
N GLY A 369 -1.05 10.17 6.95
CA GLY A 369 -2.19 9.69 7.75
C GLY A 369 -2.77 8.34 7.30
N GLU A 370 -2.04 7.54 6.53
CA GLU A 370 -2.54 6.25 6.02
C GLU A 370 -2.80 5.26 7.16
N GLY A 371 -3.80 4.40 6.99
CA GLY A 371 -4.20 3.40 7.98
C GLY A 371 -5.33 3.84 8.93
N GLY A 372 -5.62 5.15 9.01
CA GLY A 372 -6.65 5.66 9.91
C GLY A 372 -8.07 5.28 9.50
N ASP A 373 -8.35 5.20 8.21
CA ASP A 373 -9.65 4.80 7.69
C ASP A 373 -9.92 3.31 7.92
N GLU A 374 -8.96 2.47 7.66
CA GLU A 374 -9.04 1.02 7.77
C GLU A 374 -9.17 0.58 9.24
N LEU A 375 -8.32 1.13 10.11
CA LEU A 375 -8.28 0.75 11.53
C LEU A 375 -9.46 1.30 12.33
N PHE A 376 -9.98 2.48 11.98
CA PHE A 376 -11.00 3.21 12.75
C PHE A 376 -12.32 3.41 11.99
N TYR A 377 -12.56 2.65 10.92
CA TYR A 377 -13.82 2.59 10.17
C TYR A 377 -14.21 3.92 9.52
N GLY A 378 -13.31 4.49 8.73
CA GLY A 378 -13.51 5.79 8.08
C GLY A 378 -14.31 5.73 6.78
N TYR A 379 -14.36 4.58 6.10
CA TYR A 379 -15.00 4.43 4.78
C TYR A 379 -16.50 4.18 4.84
N GLY A 380 -17.18 4.47 3.73
CA GLY A 380 -18.59 4.12 3.53
C GLY A 380 -18.85 2.62 3.50
N THR A 381 -17.87 1.82 3.12
CA THR A 381 -17.87 0.35 3.11
C THR A 381 -18.25 -0.24 4.46
N HIS A 382 -17.72 0.29 5.57
CA HIS A 382 -18.08 -0.13 6.92
C HIS A 382 -19.57 0.11 7.24
N ASN A 383 -20.13 1.22 6.78
CA ASN A 383 -21.56 1.49 6.95
C ASN A 383 -22.41 0.56 6.09
N TRP A 384 -21.95 0.22 4.87
CA TRP A 384 -22.64 -0.72 4.01
C TRP A 384 -22.59 -2.15 4.56
N SER A 385 -21.47 -2.57 5.15
CA SER A 385 -21.38 -3.89 5.78
C SER A 385 -22.41 -4.08 6.88
N VAL A 386 -22.62 -3.05 7.70
CA VAL A 386 -23.67 -3.05 8.75
C VAL A 386 -25.07 -3.03 8.12
N ARG A 387 -25.32 -2.19 7.12
CA ARG A 387 -26.66 -2.03 6.49
C ARG A 387 -27.12 -3.31 5.79
N LEU A 388 -26.23 -3.96 5.03
CA LEU A 388 -26.57 -5.18 4.28
C LEU A 388 -26.97 -6.34 5.19
N ASN A 389 -26.52 -6.34 6.45
CA ASN A 389 -26.89 -7.34 7.46
C ASN A 389 -28.15 -6.97 8.29
N LYS A 390 -28.79 -5.81 8.02
CA LYS A 390 -29.99 -5.34 8.73
C LYS A 390 -31.20 -5.25 7.81
N PHE A 391 -32.41 -5.40 8.42
CA PHE A 391 -33.66 -5.12 7.73
C PHE A 391 -33.71 -3.65 7.25
N PRO A 392 -34.21 -3.37 6.01
CA PRO A 392 -34.82 -4.32 5.06
C PRO A 392 -33.82 -4.97 4.07
N PHE A 393 -32.55 -4.55 4.05
CA PHE A 393 -31.58 -4.95 3.03
C PHE A 393 -31.26 -6.45 3.06
N ASN A 394 -31.12 -7.05 4.24
CA ASN A 394 -30.85 -8.49 4.38
C ASN A 394 -31.98 -9.38 3.80
N THR A 395 -33.22 -8.90 3.81
CA THR A 395 -34.39 -9.67 3.40
C THR A 395 -34.84 -9.34 1.98
N PHE A 396 -34.86 -8.05 1.60
CA PHE A 396 -35.43 -7.58 0.35
C PHE A 396 -34.37 -7.08 -0.67
N ARG A 397 -33.12 -7.46 -0.52
CA ARG A 397 -32.02 -6.95 -1.37
C ARG A 397 -32.24 -7.15 -2.88
N ILE A 398 -32.76 -8.32 -3.30
CA ILE A 398 -32.99 -8.62 -4.72
C ILE A 398 -34.13 -7.79 -5.30
N PRO A 399 -35.37 -7.76 -4.71
CA PRO A 399 -36.42 -6.84 -5.15
C PRO A 399 -35.98 -5.38 -5.17
N MET A 400 -35.25 -4.91 -4.15
CA MET A 400 -34.70 -3.54 -4.11
C MET A 400 -33.68 -3.28 -5.21
N SER A 401 -32.81 -4.24 -5.53
CA SER A 401 -31.88 -4.13 -6.65
C SER A 401 -32.60 -3.91 -7.97
N ILE A 402 -33.66 -4.68 -8.24
CA ILE A 402 -34.46 -4.56 -9.46
C ILE A 402 -35.11 -3.16 -9.54
N LEU A 403 -35.69 -2.68 -8.45
CA LEU A 403 -36.30 -1.36 -8.38
C LEU A 403 -35.27 -0.25 -8.62
N PHE A 404 -34.12 -0.31 -7.95
CA PHE A 404 -33.09 0.72 -8.00
C PHE A 404 -32.42 0.83 -9.38
N LYS A 405 -32.39 -0.25 -10.17
CA LYS A 405 -31.91 -0.20 -11.57
C LYS A 405 -32.70 0.72 -12.48
N GLN A 406 -33.97 0.98 -12.16
CA GLN A 406 -34.83 1.86 -12.93
C GLN A 406 -34.70 3.34 -12.56
N LEU A 407 -33.97 3.66 -11.48
CA LEU A 407 -33.76 5.00 -10.98
C LEU A 407 -32.51 5.66 -11.57
N SER A 408 -32.12 6.82 -11.03
CA SER A 408 -30.95 7.57 -11.48
C SER A 408 -29.63 6.79 -11.29
N SER A 409 -28.56 7.24 -11.95
CA SER A 409 -27.21 6.66 -11.94
C SER A 409 -26.70 6.26 -10.54
N ARG A 410 -26.95 7.09 -9.52
CA ARG A 410 -26.60 6.79 -8.13
C ARG A 410 -27.28 5.54 -7.58
N TYR A 411 -28.56 5.34 -7.89
CA TYR A 411 -29.32 4.15 -7.44
C TYR A 411 -28.97 2.90 -8.23
N LYS A 412 -28.61 3.03 -9.51
CA LYS A 412 -28.07 1.89 -10.30
C LYS A 412 -26.86 1.26 -9.62
N ARG A 413 -25.97 2.09 -9.07
CA ARG A 413 -24.83 1.61 -8.28
C ARG A 413 -25.26 0.83 -7.04
N VAL A 414 -26.20 1.37 -6.25
CA VAL A 414 -26.73 0.65 -5.08
C VAL A 414 -27.39 -0.67 -5.50
N ALA A 415 -28.03 -0.71 -6.66
CA ALA A 415 -28.60 -1.94 -7.20
C ALA A 415 -27.53 -3.03 -7.44
N GLU A 416 -26.35 -2.67 -7.96
CA GLU A 416 -25.26 -3.64 -8.15
C GLU A 416 -24.67 -4.09 -6.81
N LEU A 417 -24.54 -3.19 -5.82
CA LEU A 417 -24.11 -3.53 -4.45
C LEU A 417 -25.06 -4.54 -3.78
N LEU A 418 -26.38 -4.45 -4.05
CA LEU A 418 -27.38 -5.36 -3.50
C LEU A 418 -27.43 -6.72 -4.21
N LYS A 419 -26.86 -6.83 -5.42
CA LYS A 419 -26.90 -8.01 -6.26
C LYS A 419 -25.66 -8.88 -6.05
N TYR A 420 -25.73 -9.82 -5.13
CA TYR A 420 -24.69 -10.84 -4.91
C TYR A 420 -25.30 -12.19 -4.53
N ASP A 421 -24.56 -13.27 -4.82
CA ASP A 421 -24.88 -14.63 -4.38
C ASP A 421 -24.17 -14.87 -3.04
N SER A 422 -24.92 -15.08 -1.96
CA SER A 422 -24.37 -15.24 -0.60
C SER A 422 -23.41 -16.43 -0.49
N ASP A 423 -23.63 -17.48 -1.29
CA ASP A 423 -22.90 -18.73 -1.23
C ASP A 423 -21.59 -18.71 -2.05
N LYS A 424 -21.46 -17.70 -2.93
CA LYS A 424 -20.35 -17.56 -3.88
C LYS A 424 -19.65 -16.21 -3.82
N THR A 425 -19.97 -15.38 -2.81
CA THR A 425 -19.44 -14.03 -2.71
C THR A 425 -18.87 -13.76 -1.32
N PHE A 426 -17.62 -13.36 -1.24
CA PHE A 426 -17.06 -12.82 -0.01
C PHE A 426 -17.50 -11.36 0.12
N LEU A 427 -18.44 -11.10 1.04
CA LEU A 427 -19.16 -9.84 1.13
C LEU A 427 -18.27 -8.60 1.31
N PRO A 428 -17.20 -8.60 2.15
CA PRO A 428 -16.33 -7.44 2.30
C PRO A 428 -15.66 -7.01 0.98
N GLU A 429 -15.19 -7.96 0.17
CA GLU A 429 -14.60 -7.69 -1.15
C GLU A 429 -15.64 -7.12 -2.12
N HIS A 430 -16.84 -7.70 -2.15
CA HIS A 430 -17.91 -7.21 -3.00
C HIS A 430 -18.30 -5.77 -2.66
N ILE A 431 -18.44 -5.45 -1.36
CA ILE A 431 -18.73 -4.08 -0.91
C ILE A 431 -17.62 -3.13 -1.38
N TYR A 432 -16.36 -3.49 -1.19
CA TYR A 432 -15.22 -2.69 -1.64
C TYR A 432 -15.28 -2.45 -3.15
N SER A 433 -15.34 -3.53 -3.94
CA SER A 433 -15.37 -3.47 -5.40
C SER A 433 -16.49 -2.56 -5.92
N GLN A 434 -17.71 -2.68 -5.38
CA GLN A 434 -18.85 -1.88 -5.80
C GLN A 434 -18.80 -0.43 -5.29
N GLU A 435 -18.25 -0.17 -4.11
CA GLU A 435 -18.01 1.20 -3.62
C GLU A 435 -16.95 1.93 -4.46
N GLN A 436 -15.98 1.20 -5.03
CA GLN A 436 -14.99 1.72 -5.97
C GLN A 436 -15.48 1.75 -7.43
N TYR A 437 -16.75 1.41 -7.71
CA TYR A 437 -17.34 1.37 -9.07
C TYR A 437 -16.62 0.38 -10.02
N LEU A 438 -16.07 -0.70 -9.50
CA LEU A 438 -15.34 -1.71 -10.25
C LEU A 438 -16.30 -2.80 -10.80
N PHE A 439 -15.75 -3.76 -11.53
CA PHE A 439 -16.53 -4.82 -12.15
C PHE A 439 -16.94 -5.90 -11.14
N ASN A 440 -18.16 -6.42 -11.24
CA ASN A 440 -18.53 -7.69 -10.63
C ASN A 440 -18.28 -8.86 -11.60
N PHE A 441 -18.39 -10.13 -11.13
CA PHE A 441 -18.12 -11.30 -11.97
C PHE A 441 -19.10 -11.45 -13.14
N ASP A 442 -20.38 -11.11 -12.98
CA ASP A 442 -21.37 -11.16 -14.06
C ASP A 442 -21.03 -10.15 -15.16
N GLU A 443 -20.59 -8.97 -14.78
CA GLU A 443 -20.17 -7.93 -15.73
C GLU A 443 -18.90 -8.34 -16.47
N LEU A 444 -17.93 -8.95 -15.78
CA LEU A 444 -16.72 -9.50 -16.42
C LEU A 444 -17.06 -10.61 -17.42
N LYS A 445 -17.97 -11.55 -17.07
CA LYS A 445 -18.42 -12.59 -18.00
C LYS A 445 -19.03 -12.02 -19.28
N ASN A 446 -19.80 -10.94 -19.18
CA ASN A 446 -20.39 -10.28 -20.34
C ASN A 446 -19.33 -9.54 -21.17
N LEU A 447 -18.36 -8.92 -20.51
CA LEU A 447 -17.31 -8.10 -21.12
C LEU A 447 -16.24 -8.94 -21.84
N MET A 448 -15.82 -10.08 -21.23
CA MET A 448 -14.75 -10.93 -21.74
C MET A 448 -15.13 -11.67 -23.03
N LEU A 449 -14.14 -11.94 -23.90
CA LEU A 449 -14.30 -12.86 -25.00
C LEU A 449 -14.61 -14.28 -24.48
N ASN A 450 -15.44 -15.02 -25.22
CA ASN A 450 -15.92 -16.34 -24.78
C ASN A 450 -14.79 -17.34 -24.45
N LYS A 451 -13.64 -17.23 -25.12
CA LYS A 451 -12.46 -18.07 -24.85
C LYS A 451 -11.89 -17.91 -23.41
N HIS A 452 -12.08 -16.75 -22.76
CA HIS A 452 -11.60 -16.46 -21.41
C HIS A 452 -12.67 -16.68 -20.31
N VAL A 453 -13.92 -16.95 -20.67
CA VAL A 453 -15.01 -17.12 -19.68
C VAL A 453 -14.81 -18.36 -18.81
N SER A 454 -14.23 -19.44 -19.36
CA SER A 454 -13.91 -20.64 -18.58
C SER A 454 -12.85 -20.37 -17.52
N GLU A 455 -11.78 -19.66 -17.87
CA GLU A 455 -10.71 -19.24 -16.94
C GLU A 455 -11.28 -18.32 -15.84
N LEU A 456 -12.13 -17.37 -16.21
CA LEU A 456 -12.80 -16.48 -15.25
C LEU A 456 -13.69 -17.24 -14.26
N ASN A 457 -14.41 -18.27 -14.70
CA ASN A 457 -15.25 -19.08 -13.82
C ASN A 457 -14.38 -19.87 -12.81
N GLN A 458 -13.31 -20.52 -13.27
CA GLN A 458 -12.36 -21.22 -12.38
C GLN A 458 -11.69 -20.26 -11.39
N PHE A 459 -11.28 -19.09 -11.86
CA PHE A 459 -10.76 -18.04 -11.01
C PHE A 459 -11.78 -17.61 -9.94
N SER A 460 -13.02 -17.37 -10.31
CA SER A 460 -14.09 -16.96 -9.38
C SER A 460 -14.29 -17.95 -8.23
N GLU A 461 -14.23 -19.26 -8.50
CA GLU A 461 -14.32 -20.31 -7.48
C GLU A 461 -13.11 -20.34 -6.55
N LYS A 462 -11.89 -20.26 -7.10
CA LYS A 462 -10.65 -20.16 -6.32
C LYS A 462 -10.63 -18.90 -5.45
N TYR A 463 -11.07 -17.79 -6.01
CA TYR A 463 -11.09 -16.48 -5.36
C TYR A 463 -11.98 -16.51 -4.11
N PHE A 464 -13.21 -16.99 -4.25
CA PHE A 464 -14.11 -17.16 -3.11
C PHE A 464 -13.53 -18.12 -2.05
N THR A 465 -13.00 -19.26 -2.47
CA THR A 465 -12.41 -20.27 -1.58
C THR A 465 -11.21 -19.70 -0.80
N SER A 466 -10.38 -18.90 -1.44
CA SER A 466 -9.22 -18.25 -0.82
C SER A 466 -9.64 -17.30 0.30
N PHE A 467 -10.62 -16.43 0.07
CA PHE A 467 -11.13 -15.55 1.13
C PHE A 467 -11.81 -16.33 2.25
N SER A 468 -12.65 -17.31 1.92
CA SER A 468 -13.33 -18.16 2.90
C SER A 468 -12.33 -18.88 3.81
N SER A 469 -11.21 -19.34 3.26
CA SER A 469 -10.11 -19.95 3.99
C SER A 469 -9.37 -18.94 4.88
N THR A 470 -9.02 -17.77 4.34
CA THR A 470 -8.28 -16.73 5.05
C THR A 470 -9.06 -16.18 6.25
N PHE A 471 -10.37 -16.04 6.11
CA PHE A 471 -11.28 -15.54 7.16
C PHE A 471 -11.99 -16.66 7.91
N SER A 472 -11.52 -17.90 7.79
CA SER A 472 -12.06 -19.04 8.54
C SER A 472 -11.93 -18.79 10.04
N GLY A 473 -13.04 -19.07 10.79
CA GLY A 473 -13.12 -18.82 12.22
C GLY A 473 -13.51 -17.39 12.62
N LEU A 474 -13.62 -16.46 11.66
CA LEU A 474 -14.00 -15.07 11.93
C LEU A 474 -15.46 -14.74 11.58
N GLN A 475 -16.25 -15.71 11.13
CA GLN A 475 -17.63 -15.51 10.64
C GLN A 475 -18.58 -14.89 11.67
N ASN A 476 -18.28 -15.07 12.97
CA ASN A 476 -19.08 -14.52 14.08
C ASN A 476 -18.67 -13.10 14.49
N LYS A 477 -17.65 -12.52 13.84
CA LYS A 477 -17.25 -11.12 14.11
C LYS A 477 -18.26 -10.14 13.51
N PRO A 478 -18.38 -8.92 14.07
CA PRO A 478 -19.18 -7.86 13.46
C PRO A 478 -18.81 -7.65 11.99
N SER A 479 -19.79 -7.37 11.14
CA SER A 479 -19.58 -7.21 9.69
C SER A 479 -18.61 -6.08 9.34
N GLU A 480 -18.65 -4.99 10.11
CA GLU A 480 -17.72 -3.87 9.99
C GLU A 480 -16.29 -4.22 10.42
N GLU A 481 -16.11 -5.16 11.35
CA GLU A 481 -14.79 -5.68 11.72
C GLU A 481 -14.22 -6.55 10.58
N LEU A 482 -15.04 -7.43 9.98
CA LEU A 482 -14.63 -8.21 8.82
C LEU A 482 -14.28 -7.32 7.62
N GLN A 483 -15.05 -6.25 7.39
CA GLN A 483 -14.76 -5.26 6.35
C GLN A 483 -13.41 -4.58 6.59
N SER A 484 -13.14 -4.15 7.82
CA SER A 484 -11.87 -3.54 8.22
C SER A 484 -10.69 -4.50 8.02
N LEU A 485 -10.82 -5.75 8.45
CA LEU A 485 -9.77 -6.76 8.26
C LEU A 485 -9.47 -7.00 6.78
N TYR A 486 -10.48 -7.07 5.94
CA TYR A 486 -10.32 -7.18 4.49
C TYR A 486 -9.56 -5.95 3.94
N GLU A 487 -9.97 -4.74 4.33
CA GLU A 487 -9.36 -3.50 3.86
C GLU A 487 -7.91 -3.35 4.32
N ILE A 488 -7.57 -3.79 5.53
CA ILE A 488 -6.19 -3.82 6.02
C ILE A 488 -5.33 -4.84 5.26
N MET A 489 -5.90 -6.01 4.94
CA MET A 489 -5.12 -7.11 4.32
C MET A 489 -4.86 -6.91 2.83
N TYR A 490 -5.73 -6.20 2.11
CA TYR A 490 -5.66 -6.07 0.66
C TYR A 490 -5.58 -4.61 0.20
N PRO A 491 -6.64 -3.78 0.27
CA PRO A 491 -6.57 -2.40 -0.22
C PRO A 491 -5.47 -1.56 0.45
N LEU A 492 -5.33 -1.67 1.78
CA LEU A 492 -4.29 -0.89 2.46
C LEU A 492 -2.89 -1.26 1.97
N GLN A 493 -2.58 -2.56 1.86
CA GLN A 493 -1.23 -3.02 1.53
C GLN A 493 -0.89 -2.86 0.05
N ASP A 494 -1.78 -3.32 -0.84
CA ASP A 494 -1.49 -3.47 -2.26
C ASP A 494 -1.98 -2.29 -3.12
N ASP A 495 -2.81 -1.40 -2.53
CA ASP A 495 -3.24 -0.15 -3.14
C ASP A 495 -2.64 1.06 -2.42
N LEU A 496 -3.09 1.39 -1.21
CA LEU A 496 -2.78 2.66 -0.55
C LEU A 496 -1.30 2.80 -0.17
N LEU A 497 -0.69 1.80 0.45
CA LEU A 497 0.73 1.84 0.82
C LEU A 497 1.63 1.75 -0.42
N THR A 498 1.23 0.96 -1.41
CA THR A 498 1.91 0.92 -2.72
C THR A 498 1.85 2.29 -3.40
N LYS A 499 0.69 2.95 -3.40
CA LYS A 499 0.53 4.31 -3.91
C LYS A 499 1.52 5.28 -3.28
N VAL A 500 1.51 5.34 -1.96
CA VAL A 500 2.35 6.29 -1.23
C VAL A 500 3.83 5.99 -1.43
N ASP A 501 4.26 4.73 -1.28
CA ASP A 501 5.66 4.34 -1.47
C ASP A 501 6.15 4.70 -2.87
N ARG A 502 5.41 4.31 -3.93
CA ARG A 502 5.82 4.57 -5.32
C ARG A 502 5.86 6.06 -5.66
N ALA A 503 4.80 6.79 -5.29
CA ALA A 503 4.69 8.23 -5.57
C ALA A 503 5.78 9.05 -4.84
N THR A 504 6.09 8.72 -3.59
CA THR A 504 7.11 9.43 -2.82
C THR A 504 8.52 9.04 -3.27
N MET A 505 8.76 7.74 -3.50
CA MET A 505 10.07 7.26 -3.94
C MET A 505 10.43 7.70 -5.35
N GLN A 506 9.48 7.99 -6.22
CA GLN A 506 9.74 8.64 -7.51
C GLN A 506 10.52 9.97 -7.35
N HIS A 507 10.41 10.59 -6.18
CA HIS A 507 11.08 11.83 -5.83
C HIS A 507 12.09 11.67 -4.69
N SER A 508 12.52 10.43 -4.40
CA SER A 508 13.49 10.10 -3.34
C SER A 508 13.07 10.64 -1.96
N ILE A 509 11.76 10.52 -1.62
CA ILE A 509 11.21 10.85 -0.31
C ILE A 509 10.81 9.58 0.42
N GLU A 510 11.16 9.50 1.70
CA GLU A 510 10.67 8.47 2.61
C GLU A 510 9.33 8.86 3.22
N ALA A 511 8.27 8.06 2.96
CA ALA A 511 7.00 8.19 3.66
C ALA A 511 6.94 7.26 4.86
N ARG A 512 6.55 7.82 6.01
CA ARG A 512 6.31 7.14 7.30
C ARG A 512 4.84 7.22 7.66
N VAL A 513 4.32 6.19 8.33
CA VAL A 513 2.88 6.02 8.58
C VAL A 513 2.60 5.74 10.06
N PRO A 514 2.57 6.78 10.93
CA PRO A 514 2.43 6.60 12.38
C PRO A 514 1.18 5.84 12.81
N LEU A 515 0.10 5.92 12.03
CA LEU A 515 -1.13 5.18 12.32
C LEU A 515 -1.00 3.66 12.11
N LEU A 516 0.08 3.21 11.47
CA LEU A 516 0.41 1.80 11.31
C LEU A 516 1.54 1.32 12.25
N ASP A 517 1.85 2.09 13.31
CA ASP A 517 2.70 1.62 14.39
C ASP A 517 2.17 0.30 14.97
N ASN A 518 3.06 -0.64 15.29
CA ASN A 518 2.68 -1.97 15.74
C ASN A 518 1.77 -1.96 16.99
N HIS A 519 2.06 -1.09 17.95
CA HIS A 519 1.28 -0.97 19.19
C HIS A 519 -0.08 -0.33 18.92
N LEU A 520 -0.11 0.64 18.00
CA LEU A 520 -1.38 1.29 17.60
C LEU A 520 -2.29 0.33 16.84
N VAL A 521 -1.74 -0.44 15.89
CA VAL A 521 -2.49 -1.48 15.18
C VAL A 521 -3.08 -2.48 16.18
N GLN A 522 -2.28 -2.95 17.13
CA GLN A 522 -2.75 -3.88 18.16
C GLN A 522 -3.87 -3.27 19.02
N LEU A 523 -3.70 -2.01 19.47
CA LEU A 523 -4.75 -1.30 20.20
C LEU A 523 -6.02 -1.17 19.35
N ALA A 524 -5.90 -0.73 18.09
CA ALA A 524 -7.04 -0.53 17.21
C ALA A 524 -7.86 -1.82 17.00
N LEU A 525 -7.20 -2.97 16.87
CA LEU A 525 -7.87 -4.28 16.75
C LEU A 525 -8.59 -4.71 18.05
N GLN A 526 -8.17 -4.18 19.20
CA GLN A 526 -8.83 -4.45 20.50
C GLN A 526 -10.01 -3.52 20.80
N ILE A 527 -10.11 -2.36 20.14
CA ILE A 527 -11.23 -1.43 20.35
C ILE A 527 -12.53 -2.06 19.82
N ASP A 528 -13.59 -2.01 20.66
CA ASP A 528 -14.92 -2.47 20.27
C ASP A 528 -15.47 -1.65 19.09
N SER A 529 -16.11 -2.32 18.14
CA SER A 529 -16.67 -1.70 16.92
C SER A 529 -17.63 -0.55 17.23
N SER A 530 -18.40 -0.64 18.32
CA SER A 530 -19.36 0.39 18.74
C SER A 530 -18.69 1.72 19.16
N LEU A 531 -17.41 1.68 19.53
CA LEU A 531 -16.63 2.89 19.82
C LEU A 531 -15.96 3.48 18.57
N LYS A 532 -15.76 2.70 17.51
CA LYS A 532 -15.19 3.20 16.26
C LYS A 532 -16.23 3.95 15.42
N ILE A 533 -17.47 3.44 15.40
CA ILE A 533 -18.64 4.15 14.85
C ILE A 533 -19.63 4.39 15.99
N LYS A 534 -19.73 5.64 16.44
CA LYS A 534 -20.63 6.03 17.53
C LYS A 534 -21.58 7.14 17.08
N ASN A 535 -22.89 6.95 17.28
CA ASN A 535 -23.94 7.91 16.88
C ASN A 535 -23.87 8.28 15.38
N GLY A 536 -23.49 7.32 14.51
CA GLY A 536 -23.31 7.55 13.08
C GLY A 536 -22.05 8.32 12.71
N ILE A 537 -21.15 8.58 13.66
CA ILE A 537 -19.87 9.25 13.43
C ILE A 537 -18.78 8.20 13.28
N ASN A 538 -18.23 8.09 12.08
CA ASN A 538 -17.07 7.24 11.76
C ASN A 538 -15.80 7.85 12.37
N LYS A 539 -14.77 7.01 12.66
CA LYS A 539 -13.50 7.43 13.29
C LYS A 539 -13.71 8.17 14.61
N TYR A 540 -14.75 7.80 15.36
CA TYR A 540 -15.15 8.53 16.56
C TYR A 540 -13.97 8.76 17.54
N PRO A 541 -13.13 7.76 17.89
CA PRO A 541 -12.01 7.96 18.82
C PRO A 541 -10.97 8.96 18.28
N LEU A 542 -10.63 8.87 16.98
CA LEU A 542 -9.67 9.82 16.38
C LEU A 542 -10.20 11.24 16.36
N LYS A 543 -11.48 11.43 16.05
CA LYS A 543 -12.14 12.75 16.07
C LYS A 543 -12.18 13.34 17.47
N LYS A 544 -12.50 12.51 18.49
CA LYS A 544 -12.50 12.95 19.89
C LYS A 544 -11.10 13.33 20.37
N LEU A 545 -10.10 12.58 19.95
CA LEU A 545 -8.71 12.92 20.27
C LEU A 545 -8.29 14.20 19.57
N LEU A 546 -8.59 14.36 18.28
CA LEU A 546 -8.24 15.55 17.50
C LEU A 546 -8.88 16.82 18.08
N ALA A 547 -10.10 16.75 18.62
CA ALA A 547 -10.79 17.88 19.24
C ALA A 547 -10.05 18.49 20.44
N ASN A 548 -9.09 17.76 21.05
CA ASN A 548 -8.21 18.31 22.07
C ASN A 548 -7.12 19.25 21.52
N TYR A 549 -6.89 19.24 20.21
CA TYR A 549 -5.79 19.94 19.55
C TYR A 549 -6.25 20.95 18.49
N VAL A 550 -7.36 20.67 17.83
CA VAL A 550 -7.90 21.47 16.73
C VAL A 550 -9.41 21.64 16.96
N PRO A 551 -9.96 22.87 16.86
CA PRO A 551 -11.39 23.12 16.98
C PRO A 551 -12.22 22.26 16.02
N GLU A 552 -13.35 21.73 16.50
CA GLU A 552 -14.18 20.78 15.74
C GLU A 552 -14.69 21.38 14.41
N GLU A 553 -14.97 22.67 14.36
CA GLU A 553 -15.42 23.41 13.16
C GLU A 553 -14.40 23.37 12.00
N ILE A 554 -13.12 23.15 12.29
CA ILE A 554 -12.08 23.09 11.26
C ILE A 554 -12.08 21.71 10.54
N PHE A 555 -12.36 20.61 11.27
CA PHE A 555 -12.22 19.27 10.72
C PHE A 555 -13.52 18.44 10.66
N MET A 556 -14.58 18.81 11.38
CA MET A 556 -15.87 18.10 11.39
C MET A 556 -16.65 18.38 10.10
N ARG A 557 -16.33 17.65 9.06
CA ARG A 557 -16.95 17.72 7.73
C ARG A 557 -17.15 16.34 7.14
N PRO A 558 -18.03 16.18 6.14
CA PRO A 558 -18.10 14.94 5.37
C PRO A 558 -16.73 14.59 4.76
N LYS A 559 -16.33 13.33 4.90
CA LYS A 559 -15.10 12.84 4.28
C LYS A 559 -15.16 13.03 2.77
N ARG A 560 -14.07 13.52 2.19
CA ARG A 560 -13.80 13.49 0.75
C ARG A 560 -12.52 12.69 0.53
N GLY A 561 -12.44 12.01 -0.60
CA GLY A 561 -11.22 11.31 -1.00
C GLY A 561 -10.23 12.29 -1.64
N PHE A 562 -8.96 11.97 -1.55
CA PHE A 562 -7.88 12.66 -2.26
C PHE A 562 -7.91 12.26 -3.74
N SER A 563 -8.98 12.65 -4.46
CA SER A 563 -9.30 12.19 -5.81
C SER A 563 -9.34 13.34 -6.80
N ILE A 564 -8.99 13.04 -8.05
CA ILE A 564 -9.15 13.95 -9.19
C ILE A 564 -10.59 13.88 -9.75
N PRO A 565 -11.06 14.92 -10.47
CA PRO A 565 -12.37 14.91 -11.13
C PRO A 565 -12.38 14.02 -12.40
N LEU A 566 -12.05 12.72 -12.25
CA LEU A 566 -11.79 11.79 -13.33
C LEU A 566 -12.96 11.68 -14.32
N ALA A 567 -14.20 11.57 -13.81
CA ALA A 567 -15.40 11.48 -14.69
C ALA A 567 -15.54 12.70 -15.61
N LYS A 568 -15.23 13.91 -15.10
CA LYS A 568 -15.22 15.13 -15.90
C LYS A 568 -14.09 15.10 -16.92
N TRP A 569 -12.87 14.80 -16.48
CA TRP A 569 -11.70 14.83 -17.35
C TRP A 569 -11.76 13.79 -18.47
N LEU A 570 -12.26 12.58 -18.22
CA LEU A 570 -12.49 11.58 -19.27
C LEU A 570 -13.54 12.00 -20.32
N LYS A 571 -14.44 12.93 -19.97
CA LYS A 571 -15.39 13.52 -20.94
C LYS A 571 -14.82 14.71 -21.70
N THR A 572 -13.75 15.31 -21.21
CA THR A 572 -13.18 16.56 -21.73
C THR A 572 -11.68 16.39 -22.04
N GLU A 573 -10.80 16.80 -21.15
CA GLU A 573 -9.36 16.93 -21.39
C GLU A 573 -8.65 15.58 -21.59
N TRP A 574 -9.15 14.51 -20.97
CA TRP A 574 -8.60 13.15 -21.08
C TRP A 574 -9.40 12.23 -21.99
N LYS A 575 -10.29 12.80 -22.81
CA LYS A 575 -11.07 12.02 -23.80
C LYS A 575 -10.16 11.21 -24.73
N TYR A 576 -8.99 11.74 -25.09
CA TYR A 576 -8.02 11.07 -25.93
C TYR A 576 -7.61 9.69 -25.38
N LEU A 577 -7.59 9.49 -24.05
CA LEU A 577 -7.26 8.19 -23.45
C LEU A 577 -8.30 7.11 -23.81
N ILE A 578 -9.59 7.49 -23.88
CA ILE A 578 -10.65 6.59 -24.36
C ILE A 578 -10.43 6.31 -25.85
N ASP A 579 -10.18 7.35 -26.66
CA ASP A 579 -10.02 7.24 -28.08
C ASP A 579 -8.77 6.43 -28.46
N ASP A 580 -7.67 6.55 -27.72
CA ASP A 580 -6.39 5.87 -27.99
C ASP A 580 -6.38 4.42 -27.47
N TYR A 581 -6.89 4.16 -26.27
CA TYR A 581 -6.75 2.86 -25.60
C TYR A 581 -8.01 1.98 -25.64
N LEU A 582 -9.19 2.53 -25.95
CA LEU A 582 -10.48 1.80 -25.99
C LEU A 582 -11.16 1.82 -27.36
N ASN A 583 -10.41 2.08 -28.44
CA ASN A 583 -10.93 1.92 -29.80
C ASN A 583 -10.98 0.44 -30.22
N GLU A 584 -11.79 0.12 -31.23
CA GLU A 584 -12.04 -1.25 -31.70
C GLU A 584 -10.75 -2.00 -32.10
N LYS A 585 -9.78 -1.29 -32.71
CA LYS A 585 -8.51 -1.88 -33.13
C LYS A 585 -7.68 -2.34 -31.92
N VAL A 586 -7.50 -1.47 -30.95
CA VAL A 586 -6.75 -1.77 -29.72
C VAL A 586 -7.42 -2.89 -28.91
N ILE A 587 -8.74 -2.86 -28.75
CA ILE A 587 -9.47 -3.91 -28.03
C ILE A 587 -9.30 -5.26 -28.71
N ALA A 588 -9.37 -5.30 -30.06
CA ALA A 588 -9.17 -6.52 -30.83
C ALA A 588 -7.72 -7.04 -30.76
N GLU A 589 -6.73 -6.14 -30.78
CA GLU A 589 -5.31 -6.47 -30.66
C GLU A 589 -4.99 -7.07 -29.27
N VAL A 590 -5.46 -6.47 -28.21
CA VAL A 590 -5.33 -6.99 -26.84
C VAL A 590 -6.05 -8.35 -26.68
N GLY A 591 -7.18 -8.55 -27.34
CA GLY A 591 -7.84 -9.85 -27.48
C GLY A 591 -8.43 -10.43 -26.19
N LEU A 592 -8.77 -9.58 -25.21
CA LEU A 592 -9.40 -9.97 -23.94
C LEU A 592 -10.91 -9.70 -23.91
N PHE A 593 -11.36 -8.59 -24.48
CA PHE A 593 -12.71 -8.07 -24.33
C PHE A 593 -13.49 -8.05 -25.64
N LYS A 594 -14.82 -8.07 -25.54
CA LYS A 594 -15.74 -7.86 -26.65
C LYS A 594 -15.81 -6.39 -27.00
N PRO A 595 -15.42 -5.96 -28.23
CA PRO A 595 -15.43 -4.54 -28.61
C PRO A 595 -16.80 -3.88 -28.46
N GLU A 596 -17.89 -4.61 -28.76
CA GLU A 596 -19.25 -4.12 -28.66
C GLU A 596 -19.66 -3.77 -27.21
N GLU A 597 -19.22 -4.55 -26.21
CA GLU A 597 -19.56 -4.27 -24.82
C GLU A 597 -18.77 -3.08 -24.27
N VAL A 598 -17.48 -2.95 -24.64
CA VAL A 598 -16.69 -1.76 -24.28
C VAL A 598 -17.30 -0.50 -24.91
N LYS A 599 -17.66 -0.56 -26.20
CA LYS A 599 -18.31 0.55 -26.92
C LYS A 599 -19.68 0.93 -26.32
N LYS A 600 -20.44 -0.05 -25.87
CA LYS A 600 -21.71 0.17 -25.16
C LYS A 600 -21.46 0.90 -23.82
N MET A 601 -20.45 0.50 -23.03
CA MET A 601 -20.06 1.15 -21.77
C MET A 601 -19.65 2.61 -22.02
N ILE A 602 -18.84 2.89 -23.04
CA ILE A 602 -18.43 4.24 -23.43
C ILE A 602 -19.66 5.09 -23.77
N ARG A 603 -20.60 4.56 -24.57
CA ARG A 603 -21.86 5.28 -24.89
C ARG A 603 -22.70 5.59 -23.67
N GLN A 604 -22.84 4.63 -22.74
CA GLN A 604 -23.57 4.84 -21.48
C GLN A 604 -22.90 5.91 -20.61
N PHE A 605 -21.58 5.92 -20.52
CA PHE A 605 -20.83 6.93 -19.79
C PHE A 605 -21.08 8.34 -20.36
N TYR A 606 -21.01 8.52 -21.69
CA TYR A 606 -21.31 9.82 -22.31
C TYR A 606 -22.80 10.20 -22.23
N SER A 607 -23.71 9.24 -22.05
CA SER A 607 -25.15 9.47 -21.87
C SER A 607 -25.55 9.79 -20.42
N GLY A 608 -24.58 9.86 -19.46
CA GLY A 608 -24.84 10.31 -18.10
C GLY A 608 -24.69 9.24 -17.01
N ASP A 609 -24.30 8.01 -17.34
CA ASP A 609 -23.96 6.99 -16.35
C ASP A 609 -22.51 7.22 -15.85
N ASP A 610 -22.30 8.35 -15.15
CA ASP A 610 -20.99 8.80 -14.71
C ASP A 610 -20.24 7.78 -13.83
N TYR A 611 -20.94 6.92 -13.09
CA TYR A 611 -20.35 5.89 -12.24
C TYR A 611 -19.48 4.87 -13.02
N LEU A 612 -19.57 4.83 -14.35
CA LEU A 612 -18.74 3.99 -15.20
C LEU A 612 -17.30 4.51 -15.38
N TYR A 613 -17.01 5.72 -14.91
CA TYR A 613 -15.70 6.36 -15.09
C TYR A 613 -14.54 5.47 -14.64
N ASN A 614 -14.69 4.81 -13.49
CA ASN A 614 -13.59 4.01 -12.92
C ASN A 614 -13.38 2.69 -13.66
N ARG A 615 -14.46 2.11 -14.21
CA ARG A 615 -14.37 0.93 -15.09
C ARG A 615 -13.62 1.25 -16.38
N LEU A 616 -13.95 2.37 -17.02
CA LEU A 616 -13.23 2.85 -18.22
C LEU A 616 -11.76 3.13 -17.90
N TRP A 617 -11.49 3.73 -16.73
CA TRP A 617 -10.13 3.98 -16.28
C TRP A 617 -9.33 2.68 -16.07
N CYS A 618 -9.91 1.65 -15.45
CA CYS A 618 -9.29 0.33 -15.33
C CYS A 618 -8.96 -0.29 -16.69
N LEU A 619 -9.89 -0.19 -17.67
CA LEU A 619 -9.64 -0.68 -19.02
C LEU A 619 -8.52 0.11 -19.72
N ILE A 620 -8.48 1.43 -19.57
CA ILE A 620 -7.41 2.28 -20.11
C ILE A 620 -6.07 1.87 -19.52
N ALA A 621 -5.97 1.78 -18.19
CA ALA A 621 -4.75 1.40 -17.49
C ALA A 621 -4.24 0.01 -17.92
N LEU A 622 -5.13 -0.96 -18.03
CA LEU A 622 -4.81 -2.31 -18.47
C LEU A 622 -4.35 -2.35 -19.94
N HIS A 623 -5.10 -1.74 -20.86
CA HIS A 623 -4.75 -1.75 -22.28
C HIS A 623 -3.44 -1.03 -22.53
N ARG A 624 -3.25 0.14 -21.92
CA ARG A 624 -1.98 0.87 -22.03
C ARG A 624 -0.81 0.03 -21.52
N TRP A 625 -0.97 -0.65 -20.38
CA TRP A 625 0.07 -1.51 -19.84
C TRP A 625 0.38 -2.69 -20.78
N LEU A 626 -0.64 -3.39 -21.28
CA LEU A 626 -0.49 -4.53 -22.19
C LEU A 626 0.21 -4.12 -23.49
N ILE A 627 -0.20 -3.01 -24.12
CA ILE A 627 0.41 -2.52 -25.38
C ILE A 627 1.90 -2.18 -25.19
N LYS A 628 2.25 -1.62 -24.02
CA LYS A 628 3.64 -1.21 -23.76
C LYS A 628 4.56 -2.40 -23.45
N ASN A 629 4.03 -3.49 -22.90
CA ASN A 629 4.81 -4.60 -22.35
C ASN A 629 4.63 -5.93 -23.08
N GLN A 630 3.84 -5.96 -24.15
CA GLN A 630 3.78 -7.02 -25.14
C GLN A 630 4.72 -6.71 -26.30
#